data_c7d88161585f87ecaf51d9c398c5d773
#
_entry.id   c7d88161585f87ecaf51d9c398c5d773
#
_cell.length_a   1.000
_cell.length_b   1.000
_cell.length_c   1.000
_cell.angle_alpha   90.00
_cell.angle_beta   90.00
_cell.angle_gamma   90.00
#
_symmetry.space_group_name_H-M   'P 1'
#
loop_
_entity.id
_entity.type
_entity.pdbx_description
1 polymer ?
#
loop_
_entity_poly.entity_id
_entity_poly.type
_entity_poly.pdbx_seq_one_letter_code
_entity_poly.pdbx_strand_id
1 'polypeptide(L)'
;FYLLPFIKPANVRRFYPDSVIESYTDALRCAAEHMDIDPSARNVLVTHQFVTGAATCDSEALSLGGADQVSASLFEGFDYVALGHLHSPQRLCGGRVRYCGSPLKYSLSEERQRKAALLVDLGPEGLRGVEERSFTPPHDLRTVRGTLQGLTAPERYSEDYVYAELTDEEALAELAESI
;
A
#
# COMPACT_ATOMS: atom_id res chain seq x y z
N PHE A 1 -0.60 15.08 15.36
CA PHE A 1 -0.76 13.80 14.63
C PHE A 1 -2.15 13.24 14.90
N TYR A 2 -2.85 12.87 13.82
CA TYR A 2 -4.16 12.25 13.83
C TYR A 2 -4.02 10.81 13.32
N LEU A 3 -4.49 9.84 14.09
CA LEU A 3 -4.42 8.43 13.76
C LEU A 3 -5.84 7.92 13.47
N LEU A 4 -6.12 7.59 12.22
CA LEU A 4 -7.41 7.09 11.80
C LEU A 4 -7.25 5.70 11.16
N PRO A 5 -7.77 4.65 11.78
CA PRO A 5 -7.72 3.31 11.21
C PRO A 5 -8.58 3.20 9.94
N PHE A 6 -8.53 2.04 9.29
CA PHE A 6 -9.50 1.73 8.23
C PHE A 6 -10.92 1.74 8.81
N ILE A 7 -11.76 2.59 8.24
CA ILE A 7 -13.15 2.73 8.69
C ILE A 7 -14.14 2.33 7.59
N LYS A 8 -15.24 1.71 8.03
CA LYS A 8 -16.37 1.38 7.16
C LYS A 8 -17.55 2.29 7.50
N PRO A 9 -18.42 2.66 6.54
CA PRO A 9 -19.60 3.48 6.80
C PRO A 9 -20.46 2.97 7.96
N ALA A 10 -20.66 1.65 8.04
CA ALA A 10 -21.44 1.02 9.11
C ALA A 10 -20.86 1.25 10.52
N ASN A 11 -19.53 1.36 10.63
CA ASN A 11 -18.87 1.61 11.92
C ASN A 11 -19.13 3.04 12.38
N VAL A 12 -19.00 4.02 11.47
CA VAL A 12 -19.15 5.45 11.77
C VAL A 12 -20.62 5.80 12.10
N ARG A 13 -21.59 5.26 11.34
CA ARG A 13 -23.03 5.45 11.63
C ARG A 13 -23.43 5.12 13.06
N ARG A 14 -22.77 4.17 13.72
CA ARG A 14 -23.06 3.78 15.10
C ARG A 14 -22.76 4.88 16.11
N PHE A 15 -21.80 5.74 15.81
CA PHE A 15 -21.38 6.84 16.69
C PHE A 15 -22.02 8.17 16.29
N TYR A 16 -22.43 8.31 15.03
CA TYR A 16 -23.01 9.51 14.46
C TYR A 16 -24.34 9.18 13.75
N PRO A 17 -25.39 8.79 14.50
CA PRO A 17 -26.65 8.30 13.93
C PRO A 17 -27.42 9.37 13.15
N ASP A 18 -27.19 10.66 13.45
CA ASP A 18 -27.86 11.79 12.79
C ASP A 18 -27.13 12.24 11.50
N SER A 19 -25.97 11.68 11.21
CA SER A 19 -25.18 11.99 10.00
C SER A 19 -25.58 11.08 8.84
N VAL A 20 -25.70 11.67 7.64
CA VAL A 20 -25.92 10.91 6.40
C VAL A 20 -24.60 10.34 5.94
N ILE A 21 -24.40 9.03 6.13
CA ILE A 21 -23.15 8.31 5.80
C ILE A 21 -23.51 7.15 4.87
N GLU A 22 -23.38 7.34 3.56
CA GLU A 22 -23.70 6.34 2.53
C GLU A 22 -22.46 5.69 1.96
N SER A 23 -21.36 6.45 1.87
CA SER A 23 -20.09 6.04 1.26
C SER A 23 -18.92 6.04 2.26
N TYR A 24 -17.79 5.46 1.85
CA TYR A 24 -16.53 5.56 2.58
C TYR A 24 -16.04 7.01 2.66
N THR A 25 -16.26 7.80 1.61
CA THR A 25 -15.96 9.24 1.61
C THR A 25 -16.76 9.98 2.69
N ASP A 26 -18.05 9.68 2.85
CA ASP A 26 -18.87 10.31 3.89
C ASP A 26 -18.45 9.90 5.29
N ALA A 27 -18.11 8.62 5.47
CA ALA A 27 -17.60 8.11 6.75
C ALA A 27 -16.28 8.81 7.15
N LEU A 28 -15.35 8.95 6.20
CA LEU A 28 -14.08 9.62 6.45
C LEU A 28 -14.28 11.12 6.69
N ARG A 29 -15.17 11.77 5.93
CA ARG A 29 -15.53 13.19 6.14
C ARG A 29 -16.08 13.40 7.54
N CYS A 30 -17.07 12.61 7.94
CA CYS A 30 -17.66 12.67 9.26
C CYS A 30 -16.61 12.50 10.37
N ALA A 31 -15.69 11.55 10.22
CA ALA A 31 -14.60 11.36 11.17
C ALA A 31 -13.64 12.56 11.20
N ALA A 32 -13.29 13.14 10.04
CA ALA A 32 -12.40 14.30 9.95
C ALA A 32 -13.01 15.57 10.55
N GLU A 33 -14.30 15.79 10.37
CA GLU A 33 -15.05 16.93 10.98
C GLU A 33 -15.08 16.89 12.50
N HIS A 34 -14.89 15.69 13.08
CA HIS A 34 -14.82 15.52 14.54
C HIS A 34 -13.39 15.43 15.08
N MET A 35 -12.39 15.64 14.22
CA MET A 35 -11.01 15.84 14.66
C MET A 35 -10.83 17.30 15.08
N ASP A 36 -10.24 17.51 16.25
CA ASP A 36 -9.87 18.85 16.72
C ASP A 36 -8.57 19.29 16.01
N ILE A 37 -8.72 19.73 14.74
CA ILE A 37 -7.59 20.15 13.90
C ILE A 37 -7.25 21.60 14.20
N ASP A 38 -6.06 21.83 14.76
CA ASP A 38 -5.53 23.18 14.97
C ASP A 38 -4.88 23.71 13.68
N PRO A 39 -5.48 24.68 12.98
CA PRO A 39 -4.93 25.21 11.73
C PRO A 39 -3.62 26.00 11.92
N SER A 40 -3.27 26.38 13.14
CA SER A 40 -2.00 27.05 13.47
C SER A 40 -0.84 26.06 13.65
N ALA A 41 -1.13 24.78 13.85
CA ALA A 41 -0.16 23.71 14.04
C ALA A 41 0.15 22.95 12.74
N ARG A 42 1.18 22.09 12.79
CA ARG A 42 1.44 21.12 11.70
C ARG A 42 0.54 19.90 11.86
N ASN A 43 -0.30 19.66 10.89
CA ASN A 43 -1.30 18.59 10.93
C ASN A 43 -0.89 17.42 10.04
N VAL A 44 -0.63 16.28 10.66
CA VAL A 44 -0.28 15.04 9.98
C VAL A 44 -1.34 14.00 10.24
N LEU A 45 -1.94 13.48 9.18
CA LEU A 45 -2.86 12.35 9.25
C LEU A 45 -2.14 11.04 8.89
N VAL A 46 -2.29 10.04 9.72
CA VAL A 46 -1.90 8.65 9.43
C VAL A 46 -3.17 7.82 9.33
N THR A 47 -3.41 7.24 8.17
CA THR A 47 -4.65 6.49 7.93
C THR A 47 -4.44 5.31 6.97
N HIS A 48 -5.40 4.40 6.93
CA HIS A 48 -5.38 3.20 6.10
C HIS A 48 -6.59 3.21 5.18
N GLN A 49 -6.47 3.87 4.01
CA GLN A 49 -7.59 4.11 3.10
C GLN A 49 -7.20 3.88 1.64
N PHE A 50 -8.18 3.48 0.82
CA PHE A 50 -8.02 3.44 -0.62
C PHE A 50 -8.48 4.76 -1.24
N VAL A 51 -7.54 5.52 -1.79
CA VAL A 51 -7.82 6.85 -2.36
C VAL A 51 -8.05 6.74 -3.87
N THR A 52 -9.11 7.37 -4.35
CA THR A 52 -9.46 7.40 -5.79
C THR A 52 -8.29 7.87 -6.65
N GLY A 53 -8.02 7.11 -7.72
CA GLY A 53 -6.93 7.40 -8.66
C GLY A 53 -5.59 6.77 -8.30
N ALA A 54 -5.48 6.04 -7.18
CA ALA A 54 -4.30 5.24 -6.88
C ALA A 54 -4.31 3.91 -7.65
N ALA A 55 -3.13 3.41 -8.02
CA ALA A 55 -2.94 2.12 -8.69
C ALA A 55 -2.85 0.98 -7.66
N THR A 56 -3.32 -0.20 -8.03
CA THR A 56 -3.40 -1.39 -7.18
C THR A 56 -2.48 -2.51 -7.63
N CYS A 57 -2.18 -3.45 -6.75
CA CYS A 57 -1.46 -4.70 -7.00
C CYS A 57 -2.37 -5.91 -6.76
N ASP A 58 -1.97 -7.10 -7.25
CA ASP A 58 -2.79 -8.32 -7.15
C ASP A 58 -2.99 -8.82 -5.71
N SER A 59 -2.07 -8.47 -4.81
CA SER A 59 -2.12 -8.85 -3.39
C SER A 59 -3.04 -8.00 -2.52
N GLU A 60 -3.65 -6.94 -3.08
CA GLU A 60 -4.51 -6.03 -2.33
C GLU A 60 -5.97 -6.48 -2.34
N ALA A 61 -6.55 -6.62 -1.16
CA ALA A 61 -7.97 -6.93 -1.01
C ALA A 61 -8.81 -5.66 -1.22
N LEU A 62 -9.40 -5.53 -2.39
CA LEU A 62 -10.25 -4.40 -2.76
C LEU A 62 -11.73 -4.80 -2.77
N SER A 63 -12.59 -3.86 -2.43
CA SER A 63 -14.03 -4.04 -2.59
C SER A 63 -14.43 -4.04 -4.07
N LEU A 64 -15.40 -4.88 -4.43
CA LEU A 64 -15.92 -4.94 -5.79
C LEU A 64 -16.40 -3.56 -6.27
N GLY A 65 -15.94 -3.15 -7.45
CA GLY A 65 -16.31 -1.87 -8.05
C GLY A 65 -15.71 -0.64 -7.40
N GLY A 66 -14.70 -0.79 -6.50
CA GLY A 66 -14.06 0.36 -5.84
C GLY A 66 -14.96 1.10 -4.86
N ALA A 67 -15.96 0.42 -4.28
CA ALA A 67 -16.91 1.02 -3.35
C ALA A 67 -16.27 1.57 -2.07
N ASP A 68 -15.04 1.12 -1.74
CA ASP A 68 -14.24 1.54 -0.59
C ASP A 68 -13.29 2.71 -0.88
N GLN A 69 -13.35 3.29 -2.09
CA GLN A 69 -12.54 4.44 -2.44
C GLN A 69 -13.01 5.71 -1.73
N VAL A 70 -12.03 6.52 -1.32
CA VAL A 70 -12.29 7.82 -0.72
C VAL A 70 -11.72 8.95 -1.58
N SER A 71 -12.36 10.13 -1.53
CA SER A 71 -11.90 11.29 -2.28
C SER A 71 -10.62 11.88 -1.69
N ALA A 72 -9.65 12.19 -2.53
CA ALA A 72 -8.41 12.87 -2.13
C ALA A 72 -8.65 14.28 -1.57
N SER A 73 -9.78 14.94 -1.89
CA SER A 73 -10.14 16.27 -1.37
C SER A 73 -10.32 16.30 0.15
N LEU A 74 -10.58 15.16 0.78
CA LEU A 74 -10.70 15.06 2.24
C LEU A 74 -9.39 15.36 3.00
N PHE A 75 -8.28 15.38 2.28
CA PHE A 75 -6.96 15.57 2.87
C PHE A 75 -6.41 16.99 2.75
N GLU A 76 -7.21 17.95 2.26
CA GLU A 76 -6.75 19.32 2.00
C GLU A 76 -6.32 20.07 3.26
N GLY A 77 -6.91 19.74 4.42
CA GLY A 77 -6.60 20.36 5.71
C GLY A 77 -5.31 19.86 6.40
N PHE A 78 -4.59 18.89 5.80
CA PHE A 78 -3.39 18.31 6.40
C PHE A 78 -2.13 18.73 5.66
N ASP A 79 -1.05 19.00 6.40
CA ASP A 79 0.28 19.30 5.85
C ASP A 79 0.90 18.06 5.20
N TYR A 80 0.62 16.87 5.76
CA TYR A 80 1.03 15.58 5.21
C TYR A 80 0.05 14.47 5.59
N VAL A 81 -0.15 13.55 4.66
CA VAL A 81 -0.97 12.35 4.88
C VAL A 81 -0.18 11.10 4.54
N ALA A 82 0.07 10.29 5.57
CA ALA A 82 0.68 8.98 5.45
C ALA A 82 -0.41 7.93 5.28
N LEU A 83 -0.46 7.31 4.10
CA LEU A 83 -1.43 6.28 3.74
C LEU A 83 -0.85 4.88 3.82
N GLY A 84 -1.57 3.98 4.47
CA GLY A 84 -1.48 2.54 4.27
C GLY A 84 -2.59 2.04 3.34
N HIS A 85 -2.68 0.76 3.15
CA HIS A 85 -3.59 -0.03 2.32
C HIS A 85 -2.95 -0.53 1.02
N LEU A 86 -2.40 0.34 0.19
CA LEU A 86 -1.79 -0.05 -1.08
C LEU A 86 -0.32 -0.43 -0.90
N HIS A 87 0.09 -1.50 -1.56
CA HIS A 87 1.43 -2.09 -1.45
C HIS A 87 2.47 -1.39 -2.33
N SER A 88 2.03 -0.64 -3.34
CA SER A 88 2.91 0.13 -4.21
C SER A 88 3.13 1.54 -3.66
N PRO A 89 4.39 2.03 -3.59
CA PRO A 89 4.67 3.41 -3.24
C PRO A 89 4.05 4.37 -4.26
N GLN A 90 3.28 5.35 -3.81
CA GLN A 90 2.58 6.29 -4.70
C GLN A 90 2.50 7.69 -4.09
N ARG A 91 2.43 8.68 -4.97
CA ARG A 91 2.28 10.10 -4.63
C ARG A 91 0.97 10.64 -5.18
N LEU A 92 0.21 11.27 -4.31
CA LEU A 92 -1.03 11.96 -4.65
C LEU A 92 -0.96 13.42 -4.18
N CYS A 93 -1.84 14.27 -4.67
CA CYS A 93 -1.96 15.68 -4.24
C CYS A 93 -0.62 16.44 -4.19
N GLY A 94 0.15 16.39 -5.28
CA GLY A 94 1.46 17.05 -5.35
C GLY A 94 2.53 16.43 -4.43
N GLY A 95 2.31 15.23 -3.91
CA GLY A 95 3.25 14.52 -3.02
C GLY A 95 3.01 14.74 -1.53
N ARG A 96 1.97 15.49 -1.17
CA ARG A 96 1.55 15.70 0.23
C ARG A 96 0.81 14.49 0.80
N VAL A 97 0.15 13.73 -0.05
CA VAL A 97 -0.54 12.48 0.30
C VAL A 97 0.24 11.32 -0.31
N ARG A 98 0.68 10.35 0.51
CA ARG A 98 1.55 9.28 0.02
C ARG A 98 1.23 7.92 0.63
N TYR A 99 1.30 6.91 -0.23
CA TYR A 99 1.52 5.53 0.19
C TYR A 99 3.03 5.26 0.23
N CYS A 100 3.52 4.72 1.33
CA CYS A 100 4.90 4.21 1.37
C CYS A 100 5.01 2.81 0.75
N GLY A 101 3.88 2.14 0.55
CA GLY A 101 3.83 0.75 0.14
C GLY A 101 3.99 -0.24 1.29
N SER A 102 4.05 -1.51 0.96
CA SER A 102 4.32 -2.58 1.91
C SER A 102 5.83 -2.76 2.14
N PRO A 103 6.27 -3.27 3.30
CA PRO A 103 7.69 -3.51 3.58
C PRO A 103 8.28 -4.64 2.75
N LEU A 104 7.46 -5.62 2.34
CA LEU A 104 7.85 -6.78 1.55
C LEU A 104 6.98 -6.87 0.29
N LYS A 105 7.39 -7.70 -0.68
CA LYS A 105 6.60 -8.06 -1.85
C LYS A 105 5.69 -9.22 -1.49
N TYR A 106 4.38 -9.08 -1.71
CA TYR A 106 3.37 -10.08 -1.38
C TYR A 106 2.76 -10.77 -2.61
N SER A 107 3.08 -10.27 -3.81
CA SER A 107 2.65 -10.87 -5.08
C SER A 107 3.69 -10.64 -6.18
N LEU A 108 3.61 -11.44 -7.25
CA LEU A 108 4.49 -11.30 -8.42
C LEU A 108 4.32 -9.94 -9.13
N SER A 109 3.15 -9.32 -9.05
CA SER A 109 2.94 -7.97 -9.58
C SER A 109 3.82 -6.91 -8.89
N GLU A 110 4.34 -7.22 -7.70
CA GLU A 110 5.24 -6.37 -6.94
C GLU A 110 6.73 -6.66 -7.19
N GLU A 111 7.08 -7.66 -8.01
CA GLU A 111 8.47 -8.12 -8.23
C GLU A 111 9.44 -6.97 -8.52
N ARG A 112 9.01 -6.01 -9.35
CA ARG A 112 9.84 -4.88 -9.79
C ARG A 112 9.78 -3.67 -8.86
N GLN A 113 8.98 -3.73 -7.80
CA GLN A 113 8.88 -2.61 -6.87
C GLN A 113 10.09 -2.54 -5.95
N ARG A 114 10.55 -1.33 -5.68
CA ARG A 114 11.53 -1.04 -4.63
C ARG A 114 10.79 -0.72 -3.36
N LYS A 115 10.97 -1.54 -2.34
CA LYS A 115 10.38 -1.32 -1.03
C LYS A 115 11.23 -0.31 -0.24
N ALA A 116 10.56 0.63 0.42
CA ALA A 116 11.23 1.72 1.12
C ALA A 116 10.39 2.25 2.28
N ALA A 117 11.04 2.85 3.26
CA ALA A 117 10.42 3.76 4.20
C ALA A 117 10.50 5.20 3.65
N LEU A 118 9.58 6.06 4.06
CA LEU A 118 9.58 7.47 3.70
C LEU A 118 10.02 8.30 4.92
N LEU A 119 11.12 9.04 4.77
CA LEU A 119 11.55 10.05 5.74
C LEU A 119 10.92 11.39 5.34
N VAL A 120 10.02 11.90 6.18
CA VAL A 120 9.25 13.12 5.91
C VAL A 120 9.81 14.28 6.73
N ASP A 121 10.22 15.35 6.05
CA ASP A 121 10.65 16.59 6.67
C ASP A 121 9.53 17.63 6.62
N LEU A 122 9.10 18.06 7.81
CA LEU A 122 8.08 19.10 8.00
C LEU A 122 8.70 20.34 8.65
N GLY A 123 8.50 21.47 8.00
CA GLY A 123 8.91 22.78 8.51
C GLY A 123 7.76 23.63 9.04
N PRO A 124 8.04 24.87 9.44
CA PRO A 124 7.01 25.81 9.87
C PRO A 124 5.93 26.06 8.82
N GLU A 125 6.30 25.97 7.52
CA GLU A 125 5.41 26.23 6.38
C GLU A 125 4.79 24.93 5.79
N GLY A 126 4.87 23.78 6.49
CA GLY A 126 4.35 22.49 6.05
C GLY A 126 5.44 21.56 5.51
N LEU A 127 5.10 20.76 4.50
CA LEU A 127 5.97 19.74 3.93
C LEU A 127 7.17 20.38 3.20
N ARG A 128 8.40 20.11 3.67
CA ARG A 128 9.66 20.51 3.03
C ARG A 128 10.17 19.49 2.04
N GLY A 129 10.08 18.21 2.40
CA GLY A 129 10.57 17.14 1.56
C GLY A 129 10.20 15.75 2.06
N VAL A 130 10.35 14.79 1.15
CA VAL A 130 10.22 13.37 1.47
C VAL A 130 11.34 12.61 0.79
N GLU A 131 12.13 11.91 1.59
CA GLU A 131 13.23 11.07 1.13
C GLU A 131 12.84 9.60 1.22
N GLU A 132 13.11 8.83 0.17
CA GLU A 132 12.89 7.39 0.16
C GLU A 132 14.14 6.67 0.66
N ARG A 133 14.00 5.90 1.73
CA ARG A 133 15.04 5.04 2.30
C ARG A 133 14.72 3.60 1.93
N SER A 134 15.31 3.13 0.85
CA SER A 134 15.17 1.74 0.40
C SER A 134 15.79 0.79 1.40
N PHE A 135 15.15 -0.36 1.55
CA PHE A 135 15.71 -1.48 2.31
C PHE A 135 15.71 -2.74 1.45
N THR A 136 16.63 -3.63 1.73
CA THR A 136 16.70 -4.94 1.10
C THR A 136 16.08 -5.95 2.04
N PRO A 137 15.03 -6.67 1.63
CA PRO A 137 14.45 -7.72 2.43
C PRO A 137 15.46 -8.88 2.62
N PRO A 138 15.41 -9.64 3.70
CA PRO A 138 16.26 -10.82 3.90
C PRO A 138 16.02 -11.88 2.80
N HIS A 139 14.77 -12.00 2.33
CA HIS A 139 14.37 -12.86 1.23
C HIS A 139 13.55 -12.02 0.24
N ASP A 140 14.02 -11.91 -0.98
CA ASP A 140 13.29 -11.17 -2.02
C ASP A 140 12.32 -12.09 -2.77
N LEU A 141 11.43 -11.51 -3.57
CA LEU A 141 10.53 -12.23 -4.47
C LEU A 141 10.95 -11.94 -5.91
N ARG A 142 11.25 -12.99 -6.67
CA ARG A 142 11.72 -12.85 -8.05
C ARG A 142 11.29 -14.02 -8.93
N THR A 143 11.14 -13.74 -10.22
CA THR A 143 10.93 -14.75 -11.25
C THR A 143 12.28 -15.23 -11.80
N VAL A 144 12.41 -16.53 -11.97
CA VAL A 144 13.52 -17.16 -12.68
C VAL A 144 12.98 -17.99 -13.85
N ARG A 145 13.72 -18.04 -14.96
CA ARG A 145 13.31 -18.80 -16.15
C ARG A 145 14.44 -19.70 -16.60
N GLY A 146 14.14 -20.96 -16.89
CA GLY A 146 15.12 -21.93 -17.35
C GLY A 146 14.62 -23.36 -17.27
N THR A 147 15.49 -24.32 -17.60
CA THR A 147 15.19 -25.75 -17.44
C THR A 147 15.23 -26.13 -15.97
N LEU A 148 14.49 -27.16 -15.56
CA LEU A 148 14.49 -27.68 -14.21
C LEU A 148 15.92 -27.97 -13.72
N GLN A 149 16.71 -28.71 -14.51
CA GLN A 149 18.09 -29.02 -14.21
C GLN A 149 18.95 -27.74 -14.01
N GLY A 150 18.76 -26.74 -14.86
CA GLY A 150 19.51 -25.48 -14.76
C GLY A 150 19.12 -24.63 -13.56
N LEU A 151 17.84 -24.64 -13.16
CA LEU A 151 17.34 -23.86 -12.03
C LEU A 151 17.65 -24.52 -10.68
N THR A 152 17.78 -25.86 -10.65
CA THR A 152 18.08 -26.62 -9.41
C THR A 152 19.59 -26.84 -9.21
N ALA A 153 20.46 -26.30 -10.06
CA ALA A 153 21.90 -26.37 -9.92
C ALA A 153 22.35 -25.74 -8.58
N PRO A 154 23.23 -26.40 -7.79
CA PRO A 154 23.60 -25.95 -6.45
C PRO A 154 24.15 -24.51 -6.38
N GLU A 155 24.84 -24.06 -7.41
CA GLU A 155 25.39 -22.70 -7.52
C GLU A 155 24.31 -21.62 -7.69
N ARG A 156 23.08 -21.99 -7.98
CA ARG A 156 21.92 -21.10 -8.09
C ARG A 156 21.07 -21.04 -6.83
N TYR A 157 21.47 -21.77 -5.80
CA TYR A 157 20.73 -21.71 -4.54
C TYR A 157 20.58 -20.29 -4.02
N SER A 158 19.39 -19.97 -3.57
CA SER A 158 19.03 -18.68 -2.97
C SER A 158 17.94 -18.93 -1.95
N GLU A 159 17.92 -18.14 -0.89
CA GLU A 159 16.84 -18.13 0.08
C GLU A 159 15.66 -17.23 -0.30
N ASP A 160 15.70 -16.64 -1.51
CA ASP A 160 14.60 -15.83 -2.03
C ASP A 160 13.34 -16.67 -2.32
N TYR A 161 12.20 -16.03 -2.29
CA TYR A 161 10.95 -16.58 -2.81
C TYR A 161 11.01 -16.56 -4.34
N VAL A 162 11.01 -17.72 -4.95
CA VAL A 162 11.24 -17.87 -6.39
C VAL A 162 9.97 -18.37 -7.08
N TYR A 163 9.53 -17.64 -8.10
CA TYR A 163 8.58 -18.13 -9.10
C TYR A 163 9.37 -18.67 -10.30
N ALA A 164 9.29 -19.98 -10.56
CA ALA A 164 10.04 -20.62 -11.62
C ALA A 164 9.17 -20.80 -12.88
N GLU A 165 9.60 -20.21 -14.00
CA GLU A 165 9.07 -20.48 -15.33
C GLU A 165 9.93 -21.54 -16.01
N LEU A 166 9.45 -22.77 -16.07
CA LEU A 166 10.19 -23.87 -16.67
C LEU A 166 10.09 -23.83 -18.20
N THR A 167 11.21 -24.13 -18.84
CA THR A 167 11.34 -24.14 -20.31
C THR A 167 11.60 -25.53 -20.88
N ASP A 168 11.43 -26.58 -20.07
CA ASP A 168 11.58 -27.96 -20.50
C ASP A 168 10.48 -28.31 -21.51
N GLU A 169 10.83 -29.04 -22.60
CA GLU A 169 9.90 -29.42 -23.65
C GLU A 169 9.00 -30.62 -23.26
N GLU A 170 9.49 -31.46 -22.31
CA GLU A 170 8.74 -32.58 -21.80
C GLU A 170 7.77 -32.17 -20.70
N ALA A 171 6.54 -32.68 -20.73
CA ALA A 171 5.57 -32.42 -19.69
C ALA A 171 6.09 -32.90 -18.33
N LEU A 172 6.17 -32.00 -17.36
CA LEU A 172 6.69 -32.25 -16.01
C LEU A 172 5.76 -33.15 -15.16
N ALA A 173 5.27 -34.24 -15.75
CA ALA A 173 4.35 -35.18 -15.10
C ALA A 173 4.97 -35.83 -13.84
N GLU A 174 6.31 -35.89 -13.75
CA GLU A 174 7.03 -36.49 -12.63
C GLU A 174 7.30 -35.53 -11.46
N LEU A 175 7.09 -34.24 -11.62
CA LEU A 175 7.32 -33.24 -10.53
C LEU A 175 6.29 -33.34 -9.40
N ALA A 176 5.08 -33.82 -9.68
CA ALA A 176 4.03 -33.97 -8.67
C ALA A 176 4.28 -35.18 -7.72
N GLU A 177 5.19 -36.07 -8.07
CA GLU A 177 5.53 -37.25 -7.23
C GLU A 177 6.78 -37.02 -6.36
N SER A 178 7.47 -35.87 -6.50
CA SER A 178 8.77 -35.61 -5.85
C SER A 178 8.74 -34.52 -4.76
N ILE A 179 7.55 -34.01 -4.36
CA ILE A 179 7.39 -32.97 -3.34
C ILE A 179 6.75 -33.55 -2.07
#